data_0dce446d8b28a46c38e20f046ca3d3f1
#
_entry.id   0dce446d8b28a46c38e20f046ca3d3f1
#
_cell.length_a   1.000
_cell.length_b   1.000
_cell.length_c   1.000
_cell.angle_alpha   90.00
_cell.angle_beta   90.00
_cell.angle_gamma   90.00
#
_symmetry.space_group_name_H-M   'P 1'
#
loop_
_entity.id
_entity.type
_entity.pdbx_description
1 polymer ?
#
loop_
_entity_poly.entity_id
_entity_poly.type
_entity_poly.pdbx_seq_one_letter_code
_entity_poly.pdbx_strand_id
1 'polypeptide(L)'
;MKILKINFLLYLFFFINACSSIPSNTSNSCSIFDERYLWYKHAKKSEKKWGTPVHLQLAIIKMESGFDWLAKPPRQKLFKIVPYKRPSSSFGYSQAVKGTWKQYKTETGNKLATRTRFKDSVDFIGWYTNKTEKILKVSKQDAFKQYIAYHEGWGNYKNYKNNKKVINLAKRVEKQASIYKKQLS
;
A
#
# COMPACT_ATOMS: atom_id res chain seq x y z
N MET A 1 46.48 -14.52 -9.10
CA MET A 1 45.09 -14.85 -9.47
C MET A 1 44.12 -14.98 -8.29
N LYS A 2 44.51 -15.39 -7.07
CA LYS A 2 43.58 -15.51 -5.91
C LYS A 2 43.13 -14.16 -5.33
N ILE A 3 43.99 -13.14 -5.30
CA ILE A 3 43.67 -11.80 -4.76
C ILE A 3 42.62 -11.06 -5.60
N LEU A 4 42.65 -11.22 -6.94
CA LEU A 4 41.67 -10.56 -7.82
C LEU A 4 40.23 -11.09 -7.63
N LYS A 5 40.09 -12.39 -7.32
CA LYS A 5 38.79 -13.02 -7.05
C LYS A 5 38.18 -12.58 -5.71
N ILE A 6 39.01 -12.34 -4.71
CA ILE A 6 38.55 -11.86 -3.38
C ILE A 6 38.03 -10.43 -3.47
N ASN A 7 38.72 -9.55 -4.21
CA ASN A 7 38.28 -8.18 -4.42
C ASN A 7 36.96 -8.10 -5.21
N PHE A 8 36.72 -8.97 -6.19
CA PHE A 8 35.48 -9.03 -6.92
C PHE A 8 34.30 -9.48 -6.04
N LEU A 9 34.52 -10.43 -5.13
CA LEU A 9 33.49 -10.88 -4.17
C LEU A 9 33.14 -9.79 -3.13
N LEU A 10 34.13 -9.02 -2.67
CA LEU A 10 33.94 -7.88 -1.76
C LEU A 10 33.17 -6.73 -2.43
N TYR A 11 33.42 -6.45 -3.72
CA TYR A 11 32.67 -5.46 -4.50
C TYR A 11 31.19 -5.88 -4.71
N LEU A 12 30.92 -7.16 -4.89
CA LEU A 12 29.54 -7.68 -5.05
C LEU A 12 28.71 -7.51 -3.76
N PHE A 13 29.35 -7.58 -2.58
CA PHE A 13 28.67 -7.39 -1.30
C PHE A 13 28.25 -5.94 -1.01
N PHE A 14 28.90 -4.95 -1.63
CA PHE A 14 28.57 -3.54 -1.45
C PHE A 14 27.30 -3.12 -2.20
N PHE A 15 26.86 -3.86 -3.22
CA PHE A 15 25.65 -3.54 -3.98
C PHE A 15 24.34 -4.11 -3.43
N ILE A 16 24.40 -4.90 -2.34
CA ILE A 16 23.21 -5.58 -1.78
C ILE A 16 22.41 -4.68 -0.81
N ASN A 17 22.93 -3.51 -0.44
CA ASN A 17 22.27 -2.59 0.50
C ASN A 17 21.22 -1.67 -0.15
N ALA A 18 20.84 -1.87 -1.40
CA ALA A 18 19.72 -1.19 -2.03
C ALA A 18 18.35 -1.79 -1.64
N CYS A 19 18.27 -2.44 -0.48
CA CYS A 19 17.01 -2.91 0.05
C CYS A 19 16.12 -1.72 0.42
N SER A 20 14.97 -1.66 -0.20
CA SER A 20 13.85 -0.77 0.02
C SER A 20 13.54 -0.56 1.51
N SER A 21 14.32 0.27 2.18
CA SER A 21 14.02 0.70 3.55
C SER A 21 12.73 1.53 3.56
N ILE A 22 12.00 1.48 4.66
CA ILE A 22 10.85 2.35 4.91
C ILE A 22 11.37 3.81 4.90
N PRO A 23 10.67 4.76 4.25
CA PRO A 23 11.06 6.18 4.29
C PRO A 23 11.19 6.68 5.73
N SER A 24 12.19 7.50 6.00
CA SER A 24 12.51 7.98 7.36
C SER A 24 11.36 8.80 7.97
N ASN A 25 10.67 9.59 7.16
CA ASN A 25 9.51 10.37 7.57
C ASN A 25 8.28 10.06 6.71
N THR A 26 7.55 9.02 7.11
CA THR A 26 6.32 8.61 6.44
C THR A 26 5.13 9.54 6.66
N SER A 27 5.26 10.62 7.43
CA SER A 27 4.21 11.62 7.64
C SER A 27 4.31 12.79 6.68
N ASN A 28 5.43 12.90 5.96
CA ASN A 28 5.71 13.97 5.01
C ASN A 28 5.87 13.40 3.60
N SER A 29 4.97 13.79 2.68
CA SER A 29 5.01 13.30 1.29
C SER A 29 6.22 13.81 0.51
N CYS A 30 6.72 15.01 0.79
CA CYS A 30 7.94 15.53 0.16
C CYS A 30 9.13 14.65 0.57
N SER A 31 9.33 14.40 1.86
CA SER A 31 10.41 13.51 2.34
C SER A 31 10.32 12.10 1.74
N ILE A 32 9.09 11.54 1.61
CA ILE A 32 8.89 10.25 0.97
C ILE A 32 9.41 10.28 -0.48
N PHE A 33 9.08 11.33 -1.23
CA PHE A 33 9.44 11.42 -2.64
C PHE A 33 10.88 11.84 -2.87
N ASP A 34 11.49 12.60 -1.97
CA ASP A 34 12.92 12.91 -1.98
C ASP A 34 13.76 11.65 -1.80
N GLU A 35 13.40 10.80 -0.84
CA GLU A 35 14.07 9.51 -0.64
C GLU A 35 13.74 8.48 -1.73
N ARG A 36 12.58 8.58 -2.35
CA ARG A 36 12.02 7.62 -3.32
C ARG A 36 11.45 8.33 -4.55
N TYR A 37 12.28 9.08 -5.27
CA TYR A 37 11.86 9.96 -6.38
C TYR A 37 11.00 9.27 -7.46
N LEU A 38 11.23 7.98 -7.76
CA LEU A 38 10.40 7.22 -8.71
C LEU A 38 8.98 6.96 -8.19
N TRP A 39 8.76 7.02 -6.87
CA TRP A 39 7.43 6.75 -6.31
C TRP A 39 6.42 7.82 -6.69
N TYR A 40 6.85 9.10 -6.75
CA TYR A 40 5.99 10.16 -7.27
C TYR A 40 5.52 9.89 -8.68
N LYS A 41 6.45 9.54 -9.58
CA LYS A 41 6.14 9.20 -10.97
C LYS A 41 5.15 8.01 -11.06
N HIS A 42 5.33 6.99 -10.23
CA HIS A 42 4.44 5.83 -10.19
C HIS A 42 3.05 6.18 -9.66
N ALA A 43 2.96 6.97 -8.59
CA ALA A 43 1.69 7.41 -8.02
C ALA A 43 0.93 8.34 -8.98
N LYS A 44 1.63 9.27 -9.65
CA LYS A 44 1.03 10.14 -10.69
C LYS A 44 0.55 9.34 -11.91
N LYS A 45 1.29 8.31 -12.32
CA LYS A 45 0.83 7.40 -13.39
C LYS A 45 -0.45 6.67 -13.02
N SER A 46 -0.54 6.19 -11.77
CA SER A 46 -1.76 5.57 -11.24
C SER A 46 -2.93 6.58 -11.16
N GLU A 47 -2.67 7.79 -10.67
CA GLU A 47 -3.67 8.87 -10.64
C GLU A 47 -4.20 9.20 -12.03
N LYS A 48 -3.32 9.35 -13.03
CA LYS A 48 -3.73 9.60 -14.42
C LYS A 48 -4.59 8.49 -14.98
N LYS A 49 -4.28 7.23 -14.65
CA LYS A 49 -5.00 6.04 -15.15
C LYS A 49 -6.35 5.82 -14.48
N TRP A 50 -6.41 6.01 -13.16
CA TRP A 50 -7.56 5.61 -12.35
C TRP A 50 -8.35 6.79 -11.76
N GLY A 51 -7.78 7.99 -11.77
CA GLY A 51 -8.37 9.18 -11.17
C GLY A 51 -8.23 9.26 -9.64
N THR A 52 -7.50 8.34 -9.02
CA THR A 52 -7.29 8.31 -7.58
C THR A 52 -6.17 9.25 -7.19
N PRO A 53 -6.40 10.28 -6.36
CA PRO A 53 -5.37 11.25 -6.02
C PRO A 53 -4.14 10.63 -5.35
N VAL A 54 -2.94 11.16 -5.65
CA VAL A 54 -1.68 10.70 -5.06
C VAL A 54 -1.74 10.69 -3.53
N HIS A 55 -2.27 11.75 -2.92
CA HIS A 55 -2.37 11.87 -1.47
C HIS A 55 -3.22 10.74 -0.83
N LEU A 56 -4.27 10.29 -1.49
CA LEU A 56 -5.09 9.17 -1.01
C LEU A 56 -4.33 7.84 -1.15
N GLN A 57 -3.64 7.62 -2.28
CA GLN A 57 -2.84 6.41 -2.50
C GLN A 57 -1.79 6.24 -1.38
N LEU A 58 -1.05 7.32 -1.07
CA LEU A 58 -0.06 7.32 0.00
C LEU A 58 -0.67 7.11 1.38
N ALA A 59 -1.81 7.75 1.68
CA ALA A 59 -2.47 7.62 2.97
C ALA A 59 -2.96 6.19 3.22
N ILE A 60 -3.46 5.50 2.20
CA ILE A 60 -3.82 4.08 2.27
C ILE A 60 -2.57 3.23 2.55
N ILE A 61 -1.47 3.39 1.78
CA ILE A 61 -0.24 2.63 2.00
C ILE A 61 0.30 2.86 3.41
N LYS A 62 0.31 4.11 3.89
CA LYS A 62 0.74 4.42 5.25
C LYS A 62 -0.07 3.67 6.31
N MET A 63 -1.39 3.61 6.14
CA MET A 63 -2.28 2.94 7.10
C MET A 63 -2.12 1.42 7.05
N GLU A 64 -1.95 0.84 5.85
CA GLU A 64 -1.91 -0.60 5.64
C GLU A 64 -0.57 -1.23 6.03
N SER A 65 0.53 -0.58 5.69
CA SER A 65 1.86 -1.18 5.86
C SER A 65 2.91 -0.26 6.49
N GLY A 66 2.61 1.04 6.68
CA GLY A 66 3.64 2.01 7.05
C GLY A 66 4.77 2.11 6.01
N PHE A 67 4.48 1.82 4.74
CA PHE A 67 5.45 1.71 3.64
C PHE A 67 6.42 0.51 3.74
N ASP A 68 6.11 -0.49 4.57
CA ASP A 68 6.85 -1.75 4.57
C ASP A 68 6.38 -2.67 3.43
N TRP A 69 7.30 -2.99 2.52
CA TRP A 69 7.05 -3.86 1.36
C TRP A 69 6.86 -5.34 1.71
N LEU A 70 7.32 -5.77 2.89
CA LEU A 70 7.16 -7.14 3.40
C LEU A 70 6.11 -7.25 4.50
N ALA A 71 5.36 -6.17 4.78
CA ALA A 71 4.34 -6.16 5.82
C ALA A 71 3.38 -7.34 5.69
N LYS A 72 3.12 -7.99 6.80
CA LYS A 72 2.19 -9.13 6.94
C LYS A 72 1.38 -8.97 8.22
N PRO A 73 0.11 -9.39 8.26
CA PRO A 73 -0.64 -9.44 9.51
C PRO A 73 0.11 -10.27 10.56
N PRO A 74 0.06 -9.86 11.84
CA PRO A 74 0.66 -10.65 12.90
C PRO A 74 0.03 -12.05 12.95
N ARG A 75 0.80 -13.04 13.38
CA ARG A 75 0.29 -14.39 13.61
C ARG A 75 -0.63 -14.40 14.82
N GLN A 76 -1.73 -15.09 14.75
CA GLN A 76 -2.52 -15.45 15.92
C GLN A 76 -1.67 -16.35 16.81
N LYS A 77 -1.85 -16.22 18.13
CA LYS A 77 -1.14 -17.06 19.09
C LYS A 77 -2.09 -18.11 19.66
N LEU A 78 -1.70 -19.39 19.55
CA LEU A 78 -2.37 -20.47 20.28
C LEU A 78 -1.93 -20.38 21.74
N PHE A 79 -2.87 -20.47 22.67
CA PHE A 79 -2.63 -20.30 24.12
C PHE A 79 -1.84 -19.03 24.49
N LYS A 80 -1.99 -17.95 23.70
CA LYS A 80 -1.28 -16.65 23.85
C LYS A 80 0.25 -16.71 23.67
N ILE A 81 0.83 -17.87 23.43
CA ILE A 81 2.28 -18.10 23.42
C ILE A 81 2.76 -18.55 22.03
N VAL A 82 2.18 -19.63 21.48
CA VAL A 82 2.66 -20.27 20.27
C VAL A 82 2.14 -19.57 19.02
N PRO A 83 3.00 -19.05 18.11
CA PRO A 83 2.56 -18.48 16.84
C PRO A 83 1.87 -19.56 15.97
N TYR A 84 0.60 -19.33 15.62
CA TYR A 84 -0.19 -20.24 14.79
C TYR A 84 -0.31 -19.71 13.36
N LYS A 85 -1.51 -19.47 12.87
CA LYS A 85 -1.77 -18.98 11.52
C LYS A 85 -1.98 -17.46 11.47
N ARG A 86 -1.87 -16.89 10.26
CA ARG A 86 -2.24 -15.48 10.04
C ARG A 86 -3.74 -15.37 9.80
N PRO A 87 -4.39 -14.32 10.31
CA PRO A 87 -5.84 -14.12 10.15
C PRO A 87 -6.22 -13.83 8.69
N SER A 88 -5.28 -13.36 7.88
CA SER A 88 -5.51 -12.92 6.50
C SER A 88 -4.31 -13.23 5.62
N SER A 89 -4.54 -13.29 4.32
CA SER A 89 -3.50 -13.42 3.28
C SER A 89 -2.95 -12.06 2.81
N SER A 90 -3.24 -10.96 3.53
CA SER A 90 -2.74 -9.61 3.24
C SER A 90 -1.23 -9.56 3.20
N PHE A 91 -0.67 -8.77 2.27
CA PHE A 91 0.78 -8.70 2.10
C PHE A 91 1.24 -7.43 1.38
N GLY A 92 2.44 -6.94 1.77
CA GLY A 92 3.17 -5.86 1.10
C GLY A 92 2.57 -4.49 1.32
N TYR A 93 2.94 -3.53 0.48
CA TYR A 93 2.55 -2.12 0.62
C TYR A 93 1.05 -1.90 0.77
N SER A 94 0.24 -2.52 -0.07
CA SER A 94 -1.21 -2.31 -0.13
C SER A 94 -2.00 -3.24 0.77
N GLN A 95 -1.38 -4.19 1.45
CA GLN A 95 -2.05 -5.24 2.24
C GLN A 95 -3.19 -5.97 1.51
N ALA A 96 -3.12 -5.98 0.17
CA ALA A 96 -4.11 -6.68 -0.64
C ALA A 96 -4.13 -8.18 -0.32
N VAL A 97 -5.31 -8.76 -0.14
CA VAL A 97 -5.47 -10.21 0.02
C VAL A 97 -5.30 -10.95 -1.32
N LYS A 98 -4.92 -12.23 -1.27
CA LYS A 98 -4.64 -13.03 -2.48
C LYS A 98 -5.77 -13.01 -3.51
N GLY A 99 -7.02 -13.13 -3.07
CA GLY A 99 -8.20 -13.16 -3.96
C GLY A 99 -8.36 -11.85 -4.73
N THR A 100 -8.37 -10.72 -4.02
CA THR A 100 -8.52 -9.39 -4.62
C THR A 100 -7.33 -9.03 -5.52
N TRP A 101 -6.10 -9.43 -5.12
CA TRP A 101 -4.92 -9.26 -5.96
C TRP A 101 -4.99 -10.07 -7.27
N LYS A 102 -5.49 -11.31 -7.21
CA LYS A 102 -5.72 -12.13 -8.41
C LYS A 102 -6.74 -11.46 -9.34
N GLN A 103 -7.85 -10.98 -8.78
CA GLN A 103 -8.89 -10.25 -9.53
C GLN A 103 -8.29 -9.02 -10.25
N TYR A 104 -7.52 -8.19 -9.52
CA TYR A 104 -6.83 -7.04 -10.11
C TYR A 104 -5.94 -7.45 -11.30
N LYS A 105 -5.12 -8.49 -11.12
CA LYS A 105 -4.24 -8.99 -12.19
C LYS A 105 -5.01 -9.45 -13.41
N THR A 106 -6.11 -10.15 -13.21
CA THR A 106 -6.96 -10.64 -14.29
C THR A 106 -7.65 -9.49 -15.03
N GLU A 107 -8.25 -8.53 -14.31
CA GLU A 107 -9.01 -7.44 -14.92
C GLU A 107 -8.11 -6.40 -15.61
N THR A 108 -6.87 -6.22 -15.14
CA THR A 108 -5.94 -5.23 -15.71
C THR A 108 -4.96 -5.80 -16.72
N GLY A 109 -4.89 -7.12 -16.85
CA GLY A 109 -3.89 -7.81 -17.66
C GLY A 109 -2.46 -7.75 -17.08
N ASN A 110 -2.26 -7.16 -15.89
CA ASN A 110 -0.94 -7.00 -15.28
C ASN A 110 -0.45 -8.27 -14.59
N LYS A 111 -0.19 -9.31 -15.39
CA LYS A 111 0.18 -10.65 -14.90
C LYS A 111 1.44 -10.68 -14.02
N LEU A 112 2.39 -9.76 -14.26
CA LEU A 112 3.67 -9.67 -13.54
C LEU A 112 3.64 -8.76 -12.31
N ALA A 113 2.49 -8.20 -11.94
CA ALA A 113 2.35 -7.37 -10.76
C ALA A 113 2.64 -8.15 -9.47
N THR A 114 3.39 -7.52 -8.55
CA THR A 114 3.70 -8.08 -7.23
C THR A 114 3.30 -7.12 -6.12
N ARG A 115 2.84 -7.64 -4.98
CA ARG A 115 2.40 -6.84 -3.83
C ARG A 115 3.55 -6.14 -3.09
N THR A 116 4.79 -6.49 -3.44
CA THR A 116 6.02 -5.95 -2.86
C THR A 116 6.62 -4.78 -3.66
N ARG A 117 6.11 -4.49 -4.86
CA ARG A 117 6.56 -3.33 -5.65
C ARG A 117 5.62 -2.16 -5.47
N PHE A 118 6.16 -1.01 -5.11
CA PHE A 118 5.38 0.22 -4.90
C PHE A 118 4.52 0.58 -6.12
N LYS A 119 5.09 0.54 -7.33
CA LYS A 119 4.36 0.85 -8.57
C LYS A 119 3.11 0.01 -8.79
N ASP A 120 3.18 -1.28 -8.44
CA ASP A 120 2.07 -2.20 -8.61
C ASP A 120 1.01 -1.99 -7.50
N SER A 121 1.47 -1.61 -6.31
CA SER A 121 0.59 -1.36 -5.17
C SER A 121 -0.21 -0.06 -5.33
N VAL A 122 0.39 1.02 -5.87
CA VAL A 122 -0.38 2.24 -6.19
C VAL A 122 -1.32 2.03 -7.37
N ASP A 123 -0.95 1.24 -8.39
CA ASP A 123 -1.85 0.88 -9.49
C ASP A 123 -3.03 0.03 -8.99
N PHE A 124 -2.78 -0.92 -8.08
CA PHE A 124 -3.83 -1.69 -7.41
C PHE A 124 -4.78 -0.81 -6.59
N ILE A 125 -4.27 0.11 -5.78
CA ILE A 125 -5.10 1.04 -5.00
C ILE A 125 -5.94 1.90 -5.93
N GLY A 126 -5.36 2.40 -7.02
CA GLY A 126 -6.09 3.15 -8.04
C GLY A 126 -7.23 2.33 -8.67
N TRP A 127 -6.94 1.10 -9.09
CA TRP A 127 -7.96 0.17 -9.60
C TRP A 127 -9.07 -0.09 -8.58
N TYR A 128 -8.71 -0.34 -7.32
CA TYR A 128 -9.69 -0.66 -6.27
C TYR A 128 -10.62 0.52 -5.98
N THR A 129 -10.07 1.71 -5.79
CA THR A 129 -10.86 2.93 -5.51
C THR A 129 -11.71 3.34 -6.71
N ASN A 130 -11.24 3.11 -7.95
CA ASN A 130 -12.05 3.29 -9.15
C ASN A 130 -13.25 2.32 -9.21
N LYS A 131 -13.04 1.06 -8.83
CA LYS A 131 -14.15 0.10 -8.68
C LYS A 131 -15.10 0.49 -7.55
N THR A 132 -14.57 0.98 -6.41
CA THR A 132 -15.37 1.50 -5.30
C THR A 132 -16.31 2.60 -5.76
N GLU A 133 -15.81 3.56 -6.54
CA GLU A 133 -16.66 4.62 -7.12
C GLU A 133 -17.75 4.06 -8.03
N LYS A 134 -17.42 3.11 -8.89
CA LYS A 134 -18.39 2.49 -9.81
C LYS A 134 -19.48 1.69 -9.08
N ILE A 135 -19.10 0.92 -8.07
CA ILE A 135 -19.99 -0.02 -7.34
C ILE A 135 -20.81 0.71 -6.27
N LEU A 136 -20.15 1.55 -5.47
CA LEU A 136 -20.73 2.17 -4.28
C LEU A 136 -21.10 3.65 -4.47
N LYS A 137 -20.76 4.24 -5.62
CA LYS A 137 -20.95 5.68 -5.92
C LYS A 137 -20.20 6.59 -4.94
N VAL A 138 -19.09 6.10 -4.36
CA VAL A 138 -18.22 6.84 -3.45
C VAL A 138 -17.16 7.59 -4.26
N SER A 139 -17.12 8.91 -4.14
CA SER A 139 -16.13 9.74 -4.84
C SER A 139 -14.70 9.34 -4.45
N LYS A 140 -13.77 9.36 -5.43
CA LYS A 140 -12.33 9.15 -5.21
C LYS A 140 -11.69 10.25 -4.34
N GLN A 141 -12.37 11.38 -4.16
CA GLN A 141 -11.93 12.45 -3.27
C GLN A 141 -12.35 12.23 -1.81
N ASP A 142 -13.28 11.33 -1.53
CA ASP A 142 -13.75 10.98 -0.19
C ASP A 142 -12.84 9.93 0.43
N ALA A 143 -11.73 10.38 1.02
CA ALA A 143 -10.72 9.49 1.61
C ALA A 143 -11.29 8.61 2.73
N PHE A 144 -12.24 9.14 3.51
CA PHE A 144 -12.88 8.41 4.60
C PHE A 144 -13.66 7.20 4.07
N LYS A 145 -14.60 7.44 3.14
CA LYS A 145 -15.44 6.35 2.61
C LYS A 145 -14.67 5.40 1.70
N GLN A 146 -13.69 5.90 0.93
CA GLN A 146 -12.81 5.06 0.12
C GLN A 146 -12.01 4.08 1.00
N TYR A 147 -11.48 4.55 2.15
CA TYR A 147 -10.77 3.66 3.06
C TYR A 147 -11.69 2.65 3.74
N ILE A 148 -12.91 3.03 4.13
CA ILE A 148 -13.90 2.08 4.65
C ILE A 148 -14.15 0.96 3.64
N ALA A 149 -14.41 1.30 2.38
CA ALA A 149 -14.61 0.31 1.33
C ALA A 149 -13.36 -0.57 1.10
N TYR A 150 -12.17 0.03 1.22
CA TYR A 150 -10.90 -0.69 1.10
C TYR A 150 -10.71 -1.74 2.20
N HIS A 151 -11.03 -1.38 3.44
CA HIS A 151 -10.85 -2.24 4.61
C HIS A 151 -11.95 -3.30 4.75
N GLU A 152 -13.21 -2.93 4.59
CA GLU A 152 -14.37 -3.82 4.78
C GLU A 152 -14.71 -4.65 3.54
N GLY A 153 -14.25 -4.21 2.37
CA GLY A 153 -14.67 -4.74 1.08
C GLY A 153 -16.04 -4.20 0.65
N TRP A 154 -16.32 -4.27 -0.65
CA TRP A 154 -17.55 -3.71 -1.24
C TRP A 154 -18.83 -4.35 -0.70
N GLY A 155 -18.81 -5.67 -0.45
CA GLY A 155 -19.98 -6.40 0.05
C GLY A 155 -20.37 -6.01 1.48
N ASN A 156 -19.38 -5.70 2.32
CA ASN A 156 -19.63 -5.37 3.73
C ASN A 156 -19.65 -3.86 4.02
N TYR A 157 -19.43 -3.03 2.98
CA TYR A 157 -19.34 -1.58 3.12
C TYR A 157 -20.51 -0.96 3.90
N LYS A 158 -21.75 -1.37 3.66
CA LYS A 158 -22.93 -0.78 4.30
C LYS A 158 -22.97 -0.97 5.82
N ASN A 159 -22.25 -1.96 6.34
CA ASN A 159 -22.24 -2.33 7.76
C ASN A 159 -21.19 -1.57 8.58
N TYR A 160 -20.38 -0.70 7.96
CA TYR A 160 -19.25 -0.03 8.62
C TYR A 160 -19.65 0.78 9.86
N LYS A 161 -20.88 1.29 9.93
CA LYS A 161 -21.38 2.08 11.07
C LYS A 161 -21.31 1.31 12.38
N ASN A 162 -21.38 -0.02 12.33
CA ASN A 162 -21.27 -0.91 13.48
C ASN A 162 -19.83 -1.23 13.87
N ASN A 163 -18.84 -0.80 13.07
CA ASN A 163 -17.42 -1.07 13.29
C ASN A 163 -16.66 0.22 13.69
N LYS A 164 -16.69 0.54 14.97
CA LYS A 164 -15.98 1.71 15.52
C LYS A 164 -14.49 1.71 15.19
N LYS A 165 -13.88 0.52 15.11
CA LYS A 165 -12.45 0.39 14.77
C LYS A 165 -12.17 0.89 13.36
N VAL A 166 -12.94 0.45 12.37
CA VAL A 166 -12.72 0.90 10.97
C VAL A 166 -13.03 2.38 10.79
N ILE A 167 -14.04 2.91 11.48
CA ILE A 167 -14.35 4.34 11.50
C ILE A 167 -13.13 5.15 11.97
N ASN A 168 -12.50 4.74 13.07
CA ASN A 168 -11.31 5.43 13.61
C ASN A 168 -10.12 5.33 12.67
N LEU A 169 -9.92 4.19 12.02
CA LEU A 169 -8.88 4.04 10.99
C LEU A 169 -9.15 4.95 9.79
N ALA A 170 -10.39 4.99 9.30
CA ALA A 170 -10.79 5.84 8.18
C ALA A 170 -10.59 7.34 8.46
N LYS A 171 -10.92 7.81 9.68
CA LYS A 171 -10.62 9.19 10.12
C LYS A 171 -9.12 9.50 10.11
N ARG A 172 -8.28 8.53 10.50
CA ARG A 172 -6.82 8.70 10.46
C ARG A 172 -6.30 8.79 9.01
N VAL A 173 -6.85 7.96 8.10
CA VAL A 173 -6.52 8.03 6.66
C VAL A 173 -6.94 9.36 6.07
N GLU A 174 -8.15 9.83 6.34
CA GLU A 174 -8.66 11.13 5.88
C GLU A 174 -7.76 12.28 6.35
N LYS A 175 -7.41 12.30 7.66
CA LYS A 175 -6.49 13.30 8.21
C LYS A 175 -5.13 13.26 7.51
N GLN A 176 -4.54 12.06 7.33
CA GLN A 176 -3.24 11.93 6.68
C GLN A 176 -3.30 12.30 5.20
N ALA A 177 -4.37 11.93 4.49
CA ALA A 177 -4.59 12.32 3.10
C ALA A 177 -4.68 13.84 2.96
N SER A 178 -5.36 14.53 3.89
CA SER A 178 -5.42 16.00 3.91
C SER A 178 -4.03 16.63 4.13
N ILE A 179 -3.20 16.06 5.01
CA ILE A 179 -1.81 16.53 5.23
C ILE A 179 -1.00 16.37 3.94
N TYR A 180 -1.02 15.18 3.33
CA TYR A 180 -0.30 14.94 2.08
C TYR A 180 -0.80 15.83 0.93
N LYS A 181 -2.12 16.09 0.85
CA LYS A 181 -2.69 16.98 -0.15
C LYS A 181 -2.08 18.39 -0.04
N LYS A 182 -1.98 18.94 1.18
CA LYS A 182 -1.37 20.25 1.43
C LYS A 182 0.12 20.31 1.12
N GLN A 183 0.83 19.20 1.24
CA GLN A 183 2.27 19.12 0.95
C GLN A 183 2.56 18.97 -0.54
N LEU A 184 1.57 18.54 -1.34
CA LEU A 184 1.69 18.30 -2.77
C LEU A 184 1.04 19.41 -3.63
N SER A 185 0.42 20.42 -2.99
CA SER A 185 -0.20 21.59 -3.64
C SER A 185 0.80 22.68 -4.03
#